data_6308a398a212f2ca7a4ffb550ee2cb74
#
_entry.id   6308a398a212f2ca7a4ffb550ee2cb74
#
_cell.length_a   1.000
_cell.length_b   1.000
_cell.length_c   1.000
_cell.angle_alpha   90.00
_cell.angle_beta   90.00
_cell.angle_gamma   90.00
#
_symmetry.space_group_name_H-M   'P 1'
#
loop_
_entity.id
_entity.type
_entity.pdbx_description
1 polymer ?
#
loop_
_entity_poly.entity_id
_entity_poly.type
_entity_poly.pdbx_seq_one_letter_code
_entity_poly.pdbx_strand_id
1 'polypeptide(L)'
;TAEMPYYYYIVSNSYIGTTLDNYSNPSETVWAVPSAGHKGDYVYEDDAVGFTITKRSYDTVFDGKITLEGVVEKVADVSLVINGETVDTQSVKAKETFAFDDKEIAQGRNDVELRFTDKDGNITRETFNFVYLTNYQKVVDAAYDGTDGEEVNGIATYKTVQAAVNSVAASNERRVVIFVKEGDYEEHLSVTSPYITLIGEDSEKTRIYYDTKEWVGGDMSQRCAVSIGKAAAGFSAENLTIENTYKYLGDGSLSNESCDALRNDAENTLYVNVRILGYQDTLCANAGTQYYYKCYIAGNVDFIYGNEPRAFFNDCKLVFRYSAAKNSGYV
;
A
#
# COMPACT_ATOMS: atom_id res chain seq x y z
N THR A 1 -27.07 -3.70 -11.21
CA THR A 1 -25.71 -3.19 -11.06
C THR A 1 -25.81 -1.90 -10.28
N ALA A 2 -25.40 -1.90 -9.01
CA ALA A 2 -25.34 -0.70 -8.20
C ALA A 2 -24.33 0.27 -8.83
N GLU A 3 -24.76 1.49 -9.08
CA GLU A 3 -23.90 2.56 -9.54
C GLU A 3 -22.96 2.92 -8.38
N MET A 4 -21.68 2.53 -8.47
CA MET A 4 -20.68 2.92 -7.49
C MET A 4 -20.01 4.21 -7.95
N PRO A 5 -19.97 5.26 -7.12
CA PRO A 5 -19.25 6.48 -7.45
C PRO A 5 -17.73 6.24 -7.40
N TYR A 6 -17.02 6.78 -8.37
CA TYR A 6 -15.57 6.83 -8.39
C TYR A 6 -15.14 8.24 -8.00
N TYR A 7 -14.23 8.35 -7.03
CA TYR A 7 -13.71 9.62 -6.54
C TYR A 7 -12.28 9.81 -7.08
N TYR A 8 -12.04 10.96 -7.68
CA TYR A 8 -10.73 11.35 -8.17
C TYR A 8 -10.38 12.72 -7.61
N TYR A 9 -9.20 12.87 -7.05
CA TYR A 9 -8.65 14.18 -6.72
C TYR A 9 -7.17 14.23 -7.08
N ILE A 10 -6.71 15.40 -7.49
CA ILE A 10 -5.32 15.64 -7.84
C ILE A 10 -4.74 16.58 -6.79
N VAL A 11 -3.66 16.17 -6.15
CA VAL A 11 -2.85 17.03 -5.27
C VAL A 11 -1.59 17.40 -6.02
N SER A 12 -1.38 18.70 -6.26
CA SER A 12 -0.12 19.18 -6.81
C SER A 12 0.75 19.73 -5.68
N ASN A 13 2.03 19.39 -5.68
CA ASN A 13 3.00 19.96 -4.76
C ASN A 13 3.70 21.12 -5.44
N SER A 14 3.67 22.32 -4.85
CA SER A 14 4.46 23.45 -5.32
C SER A 14 5.72 23.62 -4.48
N TYR A 15 6.85 23.88 -5.15
CA TYR A 15 8.12 24.19 -4.51
C TYR A 15 8.53 25.62 -4.85
N ILE A 16 9.01 26.37 -3.86
CA ILE A 16 9.75 27.62 -4.08
C ILE A 16 11.20 27.34 -3.68
N GLY A 17 12.08 27.21 -4.68
CA GLY A 17 13.47 26.84 -4.45
C GLY A 17 13.62 25.37 -4.04
N THR A 18 14.40 25.08 -3.00
CA THR A 18 14.64 23.74 -2.47
C THR A 18 13.75 23.40 -1.26
N THR A 19 12.86 24.31 -0.87
CA THR A 19 11.99 24.13 0.29
C THR A 19 10.59 23.77 -0.17
N LEU A 20 10.03 22.69 0.36
CA LEU A 20 8.63 22.31 0.19
C LEU A 20 7.79 23.42 0.83
N ASP A 21 7.15 24.28 0.03
CA ASP A 21 6.51 25.48 0.58
C ASP A 21 5.03 25.28 0.86
N ASN A 22 4.35 24.44 0.09
CA ASN A 22 2.96 24.05 0.39
C ASN A 22 2.53 22.85 -0.46
N TYR A 23 1.71 22.00 0.13
CA TYR A 23 0.79 21.18 -0.65
C TYR A 23 -0.25 22.13 -1.23
N SER A 24 -0.54 22.09 -2.52
CA SER A 24 -1.78 22.68 -2.98
C SER A 24 -2.91 21.98 -2.25
N ASN A 25 -3.96 22.70 -1.92
CA ASN A 25 -5.22 22.05 -1.61
C ASN A 25 -5.50 21.03 -2.72
N PRO A 26 -6.01 19.83 -2.41
CA PRO A 26 -6.47 18.91 -3.43
C PRO A 26 -7.34 19.66 -4.43
N SER A 27 -7.26 19.32 -5.70
CA SER A 27 -8.27 19.77 -6.63
C SER A 27 -9.64 19.36 -6.09
N GLU A 28 -10.68 20.09 -6.48
CA GLU A 28 -12.03 19.64 -6.22
C GLU A 28 -12.13 18.15 -6.46
N THR A 29 -12.64 17.39 -5.48
CA THR A 29 -12.86 15.95 -5.66
C THR A 29 -13.93 15.78 -6.72
N VAL A 30 -13.54 15.31 -7.90
CA VAL A 30 -14.47 15.00 -8.98
C VAL A 30 -14.84 13.54 -8.83
N TRP A 31 -16.11 13.26 -8.62
CA TRP A 31 -16.61 11.90 -8.71
C TRP A 31 -17.44 11.73 -9.98
N ALA A 32 -17.31 10.59 -10.60
CA ALA A 32 -18.08 10.21 -11.78
C ALA A 32 -18.83 8.91 -11.50
N VAL A 33 -20.12 8.94 -11.69
CA VAL A 33 -20.93 7.72 -11.79
C VAL A 33 -20.96 7.32 -13.25
N PRO A 34 -20.71 6.06 -13.63
CA PRO A 34 -20.72 5.59 -15.02
C PRO A 34 -22.13 5.57 -15.63
N SER A 35 -23.03 6.44 -15.23
CA SER A 35 -24.36 6.62 -15.80
C SER A 35 -24.51 8.01 -16.37
N ALA A 36 -25.07 8.09 -17.57
CA ALA A 36 -25.21 9.32 -18.31
C ALA A 36 -25.90 10.41 -17.47
N GLY A 37 -25.21 11.51 -17.19
CA GLY A 37 -25.81 12.78 -16.84
C GLY A 37 -25.87 13.18 -15.36
N HIS A 38 -25.22 12.46 -14.43
CA HIS A 38 -25.15 12.96 -13.05
C HIS A 38 -23.90 13.84 -12.83
N LYS A 39 -24.15 15.09 -12.42
CA LYS A 39 -23.14 15.90 -11.73
C LYS A 39 -23.32 15.64 -10.25
N GLY A 40 -22.28 15.11 -9.59
CA GLY A 40 -22.27 14.95 -8.16
C GLY A 40 -22.09 16.26 -7.41
N ASP A 41 -22.52 16.26 -6.18
CA ASP A 41 -22.20 17.35 -5.26
C ASP A 41 -20.70 17.28 -4.91
N TYR A 42 -20.03 18.42 -4.96
CA TYR A 42 -18.63 18.54 -4.59
C TYR A 42 -18.55 18.68 -3.07
N VAL A 43 -17.72 17.85 -2.43
CA VAL A 43 -17.35 18.04 -1.03
C VAL A 43 -16.04 18.82 -1.01
N TYR A 44 -16.08 20.06 -0.56
CA TYR A 44 -14.87 20.87 -0.37
C TYR A 44 -14.13 20.41 0.90
N GLU A 45 -12.79 20.40 0.87
CA GLU A 45 -11.98 20.04 2.05
C GLU A 45 -12.24 20.94 3.27
N ASP A 46 -12.69 22.18 3.07
CA ASP A 46 -13.05 23.07 4.17
C ASP A 46 -14.21 22.54 5.03
N ASP A 47 -15.03 21.64 4.48
CA ASP A 47 -16.11 20.95 5.20
C ASP A 47 -15.63 19.64 5.87
N ALA A 48 -14.45 19.14 5.52
CA ALA A 48 -13.90 17.93 6.11
C ALA A 48 -13.60 18.09 7.60
N VAL A 49 -13.81 17.03 8.37
CA VAL A 49 -13.35 16.95 9.74
C VAL A 49 -11.86 16.61 9.73
N GLY A 50 -11.00 17.58 10.06
CA GLY A 50 -9.57 17.32 10.26
C GLY A 50 -9.37 16.40 11.46
N PHE A 51 -8.45 15.46 11.33
CA PHE A 51 -8.08 14.52 12.40
C PHE A 51 -6.62 14.11 12.31
N THR A 52 -6.10 13.57 13.41
CA THR A 52 -4.77 12.96 13.47
C THR A 52 -4.87 11.64 14.21
N ILE A 53 -4.38 10.55 13.61
CA ILE A 53 -4.25 9.26 14.29
C ILE A 53 -3.01 9.31 15.18
N THR A 54 -3.19 9.11 16.49
CA THR A 54 -2.11 9.18 17.48
C THR A 54 -1.63 7.80 17.91
N LYS A 55 -2.48 6.77 17.77
CA LYS A 55 -2.15 5.38 18.08
C LYS A 55 -2.99 4.46 17.18
N ARG A 56 -2.36 3.46 16.62
CA ARG A 56 -3.05 2.37 15.92
C ARG A 56 -2.30 1.04 16.11
N SER A 57 -3.04 -0.06 16.03
CA SER A 57 -2.46 -1.39 15.91
C SER A 57 -1.66 -1.52 14.61
N TYR A 58 -0.76 -2.47 14.55
CA TYR A 58 -0.15 -2.90 13.29
C TYR A 58 -1.23 -3.43 12.34
N ASP A 59 -0.98 -3.35 11.04
CA ASP A 59 -1.91 -3.82 10.03
C ASP A 59 -2.17 -5.33 10.13
N THR A 60 -1.20 -6.09 10.67
CA THR A 60 -1.35 -7.52 10.96
C THR A 60 -1.31 -7.76 12.46
N VAL A 61 -2.35 -8.39 12.98
CA VAL A 61 -2.50 -8.73 14.39
C VAL A 61 -2.70 -10.24 14.58
N PHE A 62 -2.35 -10.76 15.76
CA PHE A 62 -2.37 -12.19 16.07
C PHE A 62 -3.39 -12.58 17.16
N ASP A 63 -3.96 -11.62 17.84
CA ASP A 63 -4.94 -11.81 18.92
C ASP A 63 -6.38 -11.44 18.50
N GLY A 64 -6.56 -10.99 17.26
CA GLY A 64 -7.86 -10.61 16.72
C GLY A 64 -8.40 -9.29 17.26
N LYS A 65 -7.53 -8.42 17.78
CA LYS A 65 -7.94 -7.15 18.36
C LYS A 65 -7.19 -5.98 17.74
N ILE A 66 -7.88 -4.86 17.56
CA ILE A 66 -7.32 -3.62 17.06
C ILE A 66 -7.60 -2.45 17.99
N THR A 67 -6.69 -1.49 17.98
CA THR A 67 -6.81 -0.19 18.65
C THR A 67 -6.62 0.91 17.64
N LEU A 68 -7.51 1.91 17.68
CA LEU A 68 -7.43 3.15 16.91
C LEU A 68 -7.73 4.33 17.82
N GLU A 69 -6.77 5.25 17.94
CA GLU A 69 -6.88 6.46 18.77
C GLU A 69 -6.44 7.66 17.95
N GLY A 70 -7.10 8.79 18.16
CA GLY A 70 -6.74 10.03 17.47
C GLY A 70 -7.41 11.25 18.07
N VAL A 71 -7.13 12.41 17.48
CA VAL A 71 -7.68 13.72 17.86
C VAL A 71 -8.44 14.29 16.69
N VAL A 72 -9.61 14.87 16.93
CA VAL A 72 -10.40 15.62 15.92
C VAL A 72 -10.16 17.12 16.03
N GLU A 73 -10.08 17.81 14.91
CA GLU A 73 -9.92 19.28 14.89
C GLU A 73 -11.25 20.03 15.06
N LYS A 74 -12.37 19.43 14.70
CA LYS A 74 -13.74 19.96 14.84
C LYS A 74 -14.60 19.00 15.65
N VAL A 75 -15.71 19.47 16.19
CA VAL A 75 -16.73 18.59 16.83
C VAL A 75 -17.25 17.59 15.79
N ALA A 76 -17.21 16.33 16.13
CA ALA A 76 -17.68 15.27 15.26
C ALA A 76 -18.19 14.05 16.06
N ASP A 77 -19.11 13.30 15.45
CA ASP A 77 -19.35 11.91 15.81
C ASP A 77 -18.38 11.03 15.06
N VAL A 78 -17.54 10.30 15.79
CA VAL A 78 -16.54 9.38 15.23
C VAL A 78 -17.09 7.96 15.36
N SER A 79 -17.38 7.33 14.23
CA SER A 79 -17.86 5.94 14.19
C SER A 79 -16.76 5.01 13.70
N LEU A 80 -16.58 3.90 14.40
CA LEU A 80 -15.78 2.77 13.95
C LEU A 80 -16.67 1.81 13.17
N VAL A 81 -16.33 1.55 11.93
CA VAL A 81 -17.01 0.63 11.03
C VAL A 81 -16.08 -0.53 10.72
N ILE A 82 -16.49 -1.77 10.94
CA ILE A 82 -15.71 -2.97 10.63
C ILE A 82 -16.53 -3.83 9.67
N ASN A 83 -15.95 -4.14 8.50
CA ASN A 83 -16.58 -4.93 7.45
C ASN A 83 -17.99 -4.42 7.05
N GLY A 84 -18.14 -3.09 7.03
CA GLY A 84 -19.39 -2.42 6.69
C GLY A 84 -20.40 -2.24 7.83
N GLU A 85 -20.14 -2.80 9.00
CA GLU A 85 -21.01 -2.66 10.19
C GLU A 85 -20.43 -1.64 11.18
N THR A 86 -21.25 -0.69 11.64
CA THR A 86 -20.85 0.25 12.69
C THR A 86 -20.82 -0.48 14.04
N VAL A 87 -19.64 -0.59 14.63
CA VAL A 87 -19.43 -1.32 15.90
C VAL A 87 -19.40 -0.42 17.12
N ASP A 88 -19.03 0.86 16.93
CA ASP A 88 -18.98 1.84 18.03
C ASP A 88 -19.07 3.27 17.47
N THR A 89 -19.55 4.21 18.31
CA THR A 89 -19.62 5.65 17.95
C THR A 89 -19.37 6.51 19.20
N GLN A 90 -18.52 7.52 19.07
CA GLN A 90 -18.17 8.47 20.11
C GLN A 90 -18.44 9.89 19.63
N SER A 91 -19.17 10.69 20.43
CA SER A 91 -19.31 12.13 20.19
C SER A 91 -18.13 12.86 20.81
N VAL A 92 -17.28 13.49 19.99
CA VAL A 92 -16.00 14.05 20.38
C VAL A 92 -16.00 15.56 20.12
N LYS A 93 -15.54 16.34 21.11
CA LYS A 93 -15.39 17.80 20.93
C LYS A 93 -14.12 18.13 20.17
N ALA A 94 -14.08 19.34 19.63
CA ALA A 94 -12.90 19.84 18.95
C ALA A 94 -11.65 19.74 19.84
N LYS A 95 -10.57 19.19 19.28
CA LYS A 95 -9.27 18.94 19.93
C LYS A 95 -9.29 17.93 21.08
N GLU A 96 -10.38 17.19 21.24
CA GLU A 96 -10.45 16.05 22.15
C GLU A 96 -10.12 14.74 21.41
N THR A 97 -9.77 13.71 22.20
CA THR A 97 -9.36 12.40 21.72
C THR A 97 -10.56 11.47 21.57
N PHE A 98 -10.59 10.70 20.50
CA PHE A 98 -11.37 9.46 20.39
C PHE A 98 -10.46 8.25 20.59
N ALA A 99 -11.02 7.15 21.14
CA ALA A 99 -10.28 5.91 21.34
C ALA A 99 -11.19 4.70 21.18
N PHE A 100 -10.82 3.77 20.32
CA PHE A 100 -11.44 2.48 20.11
C PHE A 100 -10.44 1.39 20.48
N ASP A 101 -10.35 1.05 21.75
CA ASP A 101 -9.41 0.07 22.26
C ASP A 101 -9.97 -1.36 22.17
N ASP A 102 -9.07 -2.32 21.87
CA ASP A 102 -9.32 -3.77 21.90
C ASP A 102 -10.58 -4.20 21.13
N LYS A 103 -10.86 -3.58 19.97
CA LYS A 103 -12.01 -3.94 19.16
C LYS A 103 -11.74 -5.23 18.40
N GLU A 104 -12.65 -6.20 18.55
CA GLU A 104 -12.51 -7.51 17.92
C GLU A 104 -12.71 -7.43 16.41
N ILE A 105 -11.87 -8.16 15.67
CA ILE A 105 -11.97 -8.36 14.23
C ILE A 105 -12.05 -9.85 13.88
N ALA A 106 -12.63 -10.16 12.73
CA ALA A 106 -12.74 -11.54 12.25
C ALA A 106 -11.38 -12.08 11.77
N GLN A 107 -11.22 -13.39 11.81
CA GLN A 107 -10.04 -14.03 11.20
C GLN A 107 -9.92 -13.68 9.72
N GLY A 108 -8.70 -13.41 9.25
CA GLY A 108 -8.39 -12.97 7.91
C GLY A 108 -8.47 -11.45 7.76
N ARG A 109 -8.79 -11.00 6.55
CA ARG A 109 -8.81 -9.57 6.20
C ARG A 109 -10.07 -8.89 6.72
N ASN A 110 -9.89 -7.69 7.26
CA ASN A 110 -10.97 -6.82 7.73
C ASN A 110 -10.81 -5.42 7.14
N ASP A 111 -11.86 -4.92 6.53
CA ASP A 111 -11.98 -3.53 6.14
C ASP A 111 -12.46 -2.71 7.32
N VAL A 112 -11.66 -1.76 7.76
CA VAL A 112 -11.96 -0.89 8.89
C VAL A 112 -12.03 0.56 8.40
N GLU A 113 -13.07 1.27 8.80
CA GLU A 113 -13.29 2.68 8.47
C GLU A 113 -13.52 3.46 9.76
N LEU A 114 -12.81 4.57 9.92
CA LEU A 114 -13.19 5.65 10.81
C LEU A 114 -14.04 6.65 10.02
N ARG A 115 -15.24 6.88 10.48
CA ARG A 115 -16.20 7.81 9.87
C ARG A 115 -16.41 8.97 10.80
N PHE A 116 -16.02 10.16 10.36
CA PHE A 116 -16.15 11.40 11.11
C PHE A 116 -17.35 12.18 10.53
N THR A 117 -18.41 12.34 11.29
CA THR A 117 -19.61 13.09 10.88
C THR A 117 -19.68 14.41 11.66
N ASP A 118 -19.66 15.53 10.96
CA ASP A 118 -19.77 16.83 11.58
C ASP A 118 -21.23 17.18 11.94
N LYS A 119 -21.43 18.34 12.58
CA LYS A 119 -22.76 18.84 12.98
C LYS A 119 -23.71 19.13 11.81
N ASP A 120 -23.18 19.30 10.60
CA ASP A 120 -23.94 19.59 9.38
C ASP A 120 -24.22 18.31 8.57
N GLY A 121 -23.71 17.16 9.03
CA GLY A 121 -23.89 15.86 8.41
C GLY A 121 -22.84 15.51 7.34
N ASN A 122 -21.80 16.35 7.17
CA ASN A 122 -20.70 16.03 6.26
C ASN A 122 -19.86 14.90 6.83
N ILE A 123 -19.41 13.99 5.98
CA ILE A 123 -18.68 12.77 6.38
C ILE A 123 -17.29 12.77 5.78
N THR A 124 -16.28 12.72 6.68
CA THR A 124 -14.89 12.41 6.33
C THR A 124 -14.60 10.95 6.69
N ARG A 125 -13.81 10.25 5.87
CA ARG A 125 -13.49 8.84 6.08
C ARG A 125 -11.99 8.61 6.06
N GLU A 126 -11.53 7.70 6.94
CA GLU A 126 -10.19 7.12 6.88
C GLU A 126 -10.34 5.59 6.90
N THR A 127 -9.64 4.91 6.00
CA THR A 127 -9.82 3.46 5.82
C THR A 127 -8.51 2.73 6.08
N PHE A 128 -8.64 1.57 6.75
CA PHE A 128 -7.53 0.69 7.10
C PHE A 128 -7.83 -0.72 6.60
N ASN A 129 -6.78 -1.49 6.39
CA ASN A 129 -6.87 -2.92 6.17
C ASN A 129 -6.15 -3.63 7.30
N PHE A 130 -6.89 -4.33 8.16
CA PHE A 130 -6.31 -5.16 9.20
C PHE A 130 -6.44 -6.64 8.87
N VAL A 131 -5.39 -7.40 9.15
CA VAL A 131 -5.38 -8.86 8.99
C VAL A 131 -5.21 -9.53 10.34
N TYR A 132 -6.23 -10.29 10.76
CA TYR A 132 -6.07 -11.21 11.88
C TYR A 132 -5.45 -12.52 11.35
N LEU A 133 -4.13 -12.64 11.52
CA LEU A 133 -3.35 -13.75 10.98
C LEU A 133 -3.20 -14.86 12.01
N THR A 134 -3.79 -16.03 11.72
CA THR A 134 -3.77 -17.19 12.60
C THR A 134 -2.94 -18.35 12.05
N ASN A 135 -2.58 -18.31 10.77
CA ASN A 135 -1.88 -19.41 10.12
C ASN A 135 -0.91 -18.90 9.06
N TYR A 136 0.36 -19.20 9.23
CA TYR A 136 1.45 -18.95 8.28
C TYR A 136 2.49 -20.06 8.36
N GLN A 137 3.20 -20.32 7.29
CA GLN A 137 4.11 -21.45 7.19
C GLN A 137 5.57 -21.03 7.38
N LYS A 138 5.89 -19.74 7.22
CA LYS A 138 7.23 -19.21 7.30
C LYS A 138 7.21 -17.82 7.92
N VAL A 139 8.32 -17.47 8.56
CA VAL A 139 8.57 -16.12 9.10
C VAL A 139 9.83 -15.56 8.48
N VAL A 140 9.80 -14.28 8.14
CA VAL A 140 11.00 -13.50 7.84
C VAL A 140 11.18 -12.46 8.92
N ASP A 141 12.38 -12.39 9.49
CA ASP A 141 12.74 -11.48 10.57
C ASP A 141 14.15 -10.94 10.31
N ALA A 142 14.27 -9.66 10.02
CA ALA A 142 15.57 -9.01 9.77
C ALA A 142 16.53 -9.08 10.97
N ALA A 143 16.00 -9.22 12.18
CA ALA A 143 16.77 -9.36 13.40
C ALA A 143 17.16 -10.82 13.75
N TYR A 144 16.68 -11.79 12.95
CA TYR A 144 17.00 -13.20 13.18
C TYR A 144 18.49 -13.49 12.92
N ASP A 145 19.18 -14.07 13.88
CA ASP A 145 20.62 -14.39 13.80
C ASP A 145 20.93 -15.87 13.59
N GLY A 146 19.90 -16.76 13.58
CA GLY A 146 20.03 -18.19 13.35
C GLY A 146 20.30 -18.55 11.90
N THR A 147 20.07 -19.80 11.53
CA THR A 147 20.23 -20.32 10.17
C THR A 147 18.91 -20.24 9.39
N ASP A 148 18.95 -19.77 8.15
CA ASP A 148 17.76 -19.71 7.29
C ASP A 148 17.08 -21.08 7.17
N GLY A 149 15.77 -21.11 7.43
CA GLY A 149 14.94 -22.31 7.41
C GLY A 149 14.96 -23.12 8.71
N GLU A 150 15.72 -22.72 9.72
CA GLU A 150 15.64 -23.31 11.05
C GLU A 150 14.27 -23.03 11.69
N GLU A 151 13.73 -24.00 12.40
CA GLU A 151 12.43 -23.85 13.05
C GLU A 151 12.56 -23.11 14.40
N VAL A 152 11.91 -21.96 14.48
CA VAL A 152 11.69 -21.21 15.73
C VAL A 152 10.23 -21.36 16.12
N ASN A 153 9.98 -21.97 17.29
CA ASN A 153 8.64 -22.33 17.75
C ASN A 153 7.82 -23.15 16.73
N GLY A 154 8.49 -24.04 15.99
CA GLY A 154 7.88 -24.93 15.01
C GLY A 154 7.58 -24.27 13.64
N ILE A 155 8.12 -23.06 13.38
CA ILE A 155 7.93 -22.35 12.12
C ILE A 155 9.29 -22.02 11.52
N ALA A 156 9.50 -22.36 10.24
CA ALA A 156 10.73 -22.06 9.53
C ALA A 156 10.96 -20.55 9.43
N THR A 157 12.10 -20.08 9.94
CA THR A 157 12.43 -18.65 10.05
C THR A 157 13.62 -18.30 9.15
N TYR A 158 13.58 -17.12 8.54
CA TYR A 158 14.54 -16.64 7.55
C TYR A 158 14.94 -15.19 7.84
N LYS A 159 16.16 -14.84 7.45
CA LYS A 159 16.68 -13.45 7.56
C LYS A 159 16.18 -12.54 6.45
N THR A 160 15.97 -13.11 5.26
CA THR A 160 15.61 -12.35 4.05
C THR A 160 14.33 -12.90 3.42
N VAL A 161 13.58 -12.01 2.76
CA VAL A 161 12.38 -12.40 2.02
C VAL A 161 12.74 -13.34 0.88
N GLN A 162 13.87 -13.09 0.18
CA GLN A 162 14.34 -13.93 -0.92
C GLN A 162 14.64 -15.36 -0.46
N ALA A 163 15.27 -15.53 0.71
CA ALA A 163 15.55 -16.88 1.23
C ALA A 163 14.26 -17.65 1.52
N ALA A 164 13.28 -16.99 2.14
CA ALA A 164 11.97 -17.60 2.41
C ALA A 164 11.23 -17.96 1.11
N VAL A 165 11.22 -17.08 0.11
CA VAL A 165 10.61 -17.31 -1.21
C VAL A 165 11.31 -18.47 -1.94
N ASN A 166 12.65 -18.51 -1.95
CA ASN A 166 13.42 -19.57 -2.59
C ASN A 166 13.19 -20.96 -1.96
N SER A 167 12.75 -21.01 -0.71
CA SER A 167 12.40 -22.27 -0.05
C SER A 167 11.07 -22.86 -0.50
N VAL A 168 10.28 -22.14 -1.32
CA VAL A 168 9.05 -22.65 -1.92
C VAL A 168 9.35 -23.26 -3.27
N ALA A 169 8.98 -24.52 -3.44
CA ALA A 169 9.26 -25.27 -4.67
C ALA A 169 8.59 -24.62 -5.89
N ALA A 170 9.27 -24.64 -7.04
CA ALA A 170 8.71 -24.15 -8.31
C ALA A 170 7.46 -24.96 -8.76
N SER A 171 7.32 -26.20 -8.29
CA SER A 171 6.16 -27.07 -8.51
C SER A 171 5.09 -26.92 -7.43
N ASN A 172 5.13 -25.86 -6.61
CA ASN A 172 4.17 -25.65 -5.54
C ASN A 172 2.74 -25.48 -6.09
N GLU A 173 1.78 -26.20 -5.50
CA GLU A 173 0.37 -26.16 -5.90
C GLU A 173 -0.55 -25.62 -4.80
N ARG A 174 0.01 -25.23 -3.66
CA ARG A 174 -0.76 -24.78 -2.49
C ARG A 174 -0.28 -23.40 -2.04
N ARG A 175 -1.21 -22.64 -1.46
CA ARG A 175 -0.89 -21.34 -0.86
C ARG A 175 0.14 -21.51 0.25
N VAL A 176 1.26 -20.81 0.15
CA VAL A 176 2.26 -20.67 1.20
C VAL A 176 2.24 -19.24 1.69
N VAL A 177 1.88 -19.06 2.94
CA VAL A 177 1.87 -17.75 3.60
C VAL A 177 3.19 -17.54 4.32
N ILE A 178 3.86 -16.45 3.98
CA ILE A 178 5.11 -15.99 4.57
C ILE A 178 4.80 -14.70 5.32
N PHE A 179 4.88 -14.74 6.65
CA PHE A 179 4.77 -13.55 7.46
C PHE A 179 6.12 -12.81 7.48
N VAL A 180 6.11 -11.51 7.19
CA VAL A 180 7.31 -10.67 7.14
C VAL A 180 7.19 -9.64 8.27
N LYS A 181 8.03 -9.76 9.30
CA LYS A 181 8.06 -8.84 10.43
C LYS A 181 8.43 -7.42 9.99
N GLU A 182 8.13 -6.45 10.85
CA GLU A 182 8.63 -5.09 10.65
C GLU A 182 10.17 -5.09 10.49
N GLY A 183 10.63 -4.24 9.58
CA GLY A 183 12.05 -4.13 9.27
C GLY A 183 12.30 -3.63 7.86
N ASP A 184 13.55 -3.25 7.63
CA ASP A 184 14.08 -2.82 6.34
C ASP A 184 14.83 -3.98 5.69
N TYR A 185 14.28 -4.51 4.58
CA TYR A 185 14.85 -5.60 3.79
C TYR A 185 15.46 -5.06 2.51
N GLU A 186 16.79 -4.82 2.54
CA GLU A 186 17.55 -4.35 1.37
C GLU A 186 17.88 -5.55 0.49
N GLU A 187 17.01 -5.84 -0.45
CA GLU A 187 17.18 -6.99 -1.34
C GLU A 187 16.46 -6.81 -2.67
N HIS A 188 17.08 -7.31 -3.75
CA HIS A 188 16.43 -7.47 -5.04
C HIS A 188 15.61 -8.76 -5.00
N LEU A 189 14.30 -8.63 -4.78
CA LEU A 189 13.41 -9.79 -4.63
C LEU A 189 12.90 -10.29 -5.99
N SER A 190 13.15 -11.56 -6.28
CA SER A 190 12.61 -12.25 -7.45
C SER A 190 11.73 -13.43 -7.02
N VAL A 191 10.45 -13.39 -7.42
CA VAL A 191 9.48 -14.45 -7.13
C VAL A 191 9.19 -15.24 -8.39
N THR A 192 9.50 -16.53 -8.36
CA THR A 192 9.32 -17.46 -9.50
C THR A 192 8.49 -18.70 -9.17
N SER A 193 8.09 -18.86 -7.91
CA SER A 193 7.23 -19.97 -7.47
C SER A 193 5.79 -19.51 -7.29
N PRO A 194 4.78 -20.33 -7.67
CA PRO A 194 3.38 -19.94 -7.61
C PRO A 194 2.80 -20.01 -6.19
N TYR A 195 1.66 -19.34 -6.00
CA TYR A 195 0.83 -19.37 -4.79
C TYR A 195 1.54 -18.93 -3.51
N ILE A 196 2.48 -17.99 -3.60
CA ILE A 196 3.09 -17.35 -2.44
C ILE A 196 2.24 -16.16 -2.02
N THR A 197 2.02 -16.01 -0.71
CA THR A 197 1.49 -14.79 -0.10
C THR A 197 2.53 -14.23 0.86
N LEU A 198 2.93 -12.99 0.65
CA LEU A 198 3.70 -12.21 1.61
C LEU A 198 2.74 -11.36 2.43
N ILE A 199 2.78 -11.47 3.74
CA ILE A 199 2.01 -10.61 4.66
C ILE A 199 2.99 -9.87 5.56
N GLY A 200 3.10 -8.56 5.38
CA GLY A 200 3.89 -7.71 6.25
C GLY A 200 3.19 -7.47 7.59
N GLU A 201 3.96 -7.19 8.62
CA GLU A 201 3.43 -6.83 9.92
C GLU A 201 2.72 -5.46 9.90
N ASP A 202 3.28 -4.51 9.16
CA ASP A 202 2.71 -3.16 8.98
C ASP A 202 3.15 -2.58 7.64
N SER A 203 2.22 -1.98 6.92
CA SER A 203 2.48 -1.44 5.57
C SER A 203 3.51 -0.31 5.53
N GLU A 204 3.74 0.40 6.62
CA GLU A 204 4.70 1.49 6.71
C GLU A 204 6.04 1.06 7.31
N LYS A 205 6.07 -0.06 8.05
CA LYS A 205 7.24 -0.51 8.80
C LYS A 205 7.89 -1.78 8.26
N THR A 206 7.18 -2.53 7.40
CA THR A 206 7.73 -3.68 6.70
C THR A 206 8.09 -3.26 5.28
N ARG A 207 9.37 -3.02 5.01
CA ARG A 207 9.81 -2.47 3.74
C ARG A 207 10.81 -3.38 3.03
N ILE A 208 10.46 -3.79 1.80
CA ILE A 208 11.36 -4.46 0.86
C ILE A 208 11.82 -3.39 -0.14
N TYR A 209 13.11 -3.13 -0.18
CA TYR A 209 13.62 -2.07 -1.04
C TYR A 209 14.96 -2.44 -1.70
N TYR A 210 15.21 -1.81 -2.83
CA TYR A 210 16.48 -1.94 -3.52
C TYR A 210 16.78 -0.67 -4.31
N ASP A 211 18.08 -0.36 -4.44
CA ASP A 211 18.56 0.75 -5.24
C ASP A 211 19.01 0.22 -6.60
N THR A 212 18.15 0.28 -7.61
CA THR A 212 18.47 -0.20 -8.95
C THR A 212 17.89 0.69 -10.04
N LYS A 213 18.55 0.72 -11.19
CA LYS A 213 18.21 1.56 -12.33
C LYS A 213 18.19 0.78 -13.65
N GLU A 214 17.72 1.44 -14.71
CA GLU A 214 17.41 0.87 -16.01
C GLU A 214 18.46 -0.05 -16.62
N TRP A 215 19.69 -0.02 -16.29
CA TRP A 215 20.66 -0.81 -17.02
C TRP A 215 21.61 -1.62 -16.14
N VAL A 216 21.12 -2.72 -15.65
CA VAL A 216 21.97 -3.75 -15.06
C VAL A 216 21.80 -5.04 -15.88
N GLY A 217 22.60 -5.17 -16.98
CA GLY A 217 22.72 -6.43 -17.68
C GLY A 217 21.64 -6.84 -18.69
N GLY A 218 20.72 -5.94 -19.07
CA GLY A 218 19.79 -6.16 -20.20
C GLY A 218 18.52 -6.95 -19.89
N ASP A 219 18.34 -7.48 -18.67
CA ASP A 219 17.09 -8.13 -18.24
C ASP A 219 16.22 -7.11 -17.49
N MET A 220 15.00 -6.92 -17.97
CA MET A 220 14.01 -6.01 -17.38
C MET A 220 13.68 -6.37 -15.93
N SER A 221 13.80 -7.64 -15.54
CA SER A 221 13.58 -8.07 -14.15
C SER A 221 14.67 -7.58 -13.19
N GLN A 222 15.84 -7.21 -13.70
CA GLN A 222 16.96 -6.74 -12.89
C GLN A 222 16.89 -5.25 -12.53
N ARG A 223 16.04 -4.49 -13.20
CA ARG A 223 15.88 -3.05 -12.94
C ARG A 223 14.81 -2.71 -11.91
N CYS A 224 14.11 -3.69 -11.36
CA CYS A 224 13.06 -3.51 -10.35
C CYS A 224 13.52 -3.96 -8.97
N ALA A 225 13.00 -3.35 -7.92
CA ALA A 225 13.27 -3.81 -6.57
C ALA A 225 12.61 -5.18 -6.32
N VAL A 226 11.37 -5.35 -6.81
CA VAL A 226 10.62 -6.61 -6.72
C VAL A 226 10.13 -7.05 -8.09
N SER A 227 10.46 -8.27 -8.49
CA SER A 227 10.03 -8.91 -9.73
C SER A 227 9.15 -10.12 -9.45
N ILE A 228 7.92 -10.11 -9.97
CA ILE A 228 7.00 -11.24 -9.93
C ILE A 228 6.97 -11.87 -11.33
N GLY A 229 7.74 -12.94 -11.48
CA GLY A 229 7.92 -13.61 -12.76
C GLY A 229 6.68 -14.39 -13.20
N LYS A 230 6.59 -14.67 -14.49
CA LYS A 230 5.43 -15.35 -15.12
C LYS A 230 5.04 -16.67 -14.44
N ALA A 231 6.00 -17.40 -13.85
CA ALA A 231 5.75 -18.65 -13.16
C ALA A 231 5.11 -18.46 -11.76
N ALA A 232 5.12 -17.25 -11.21
CA ALA A 232 4.58 -16.94 -9.89
C ALA A 232 3.05 -16.69 -9.89
N ALA A 233 2.30 -17.43 -10.70
CA ALA A 233 0.85 -17.29 -10.77
C ALA A 233 0.21 -17.42 -9.38
N GLY A 234 -0.80 -16.59 -9.11
CA GLY A 234 -1.48 -16.55 -7.82
C GLY A 234 -0.66 -15.94 -6.68
N PHE A 235 0.38 -15.17 -6.97
CA PHE A 235 1.11 -14.39 -5.96
C PHE A 235 0.21 -13.35 -5.29
N SER A 236 0.43 -13.10 -3.99
CA SER A 236 -0.16 -11.95 -3.29
C SER A 236 0.81 -11.31 -2.32
N ALA A 237 0.63 -10.01 -2.13
CA ALA A 237 1.32 -9.22 -1.12
C ALA A 237 0.32 -8.37 -0.35
N GLU A 238 0.48 -8.28 0.97
CA GLU A 238 -0.39 -7.53 1.86
C GLU A 238 0.42 -6.80 2.94
N ASN A 239 -0.02 -5.59 3.32
CA ASN A 239 0.50 -4.84 4.47
C ASN A 239 2.03 -4.62 4.46
N LEU A 240 2.60 -4.24 3.33
CA LEU A 240 4.03 -3.97 3.22
C LEU A 240 4.35 -2.85 2.22
N THR A 241 5.56 -2.34 2.29
CA THR A 241 6.11 -1.38 1.33
C THR A 241 7.08 -2.07 0.37
N ILE A 242 6.95 -1.77 -0.91
CA ILE A 242 7.90 -2.10 -1.98
C ILE A 242 8.46 -0.77 -2.49
N GLU A 243 9.79 -0.59 -2.44
CA GLU A 243 10.40 0.68 -2.82
C GLU A 243 11.64 0.48 -3.70
N ASN A 244 11.70 1.23 -4.80
CA ASN A 244 12.98 1.47 -5.47
C ASN A 244 13.52 2.83 -4.99
N THR A 245 14.67 2.80 -4.32
CA THR A 245 15.28 3.99 -3.73
C THR A 245 16.14 4.81 -4.68
N TYR A 246 16.33 4.35 -5.91
CA TYR A 246 17.09 5.06 -6.94
C TYR A 246 16.36 6.34 -7.37
N LYS A 247 16.85 7.48 -6.95
CA LYS A 247 16.16 8.76 -7.12
C LYS A 247 17.05 9.93 -7.50
N TYR A 248 18.34 9.88 -7.15
CA TYR A 248 19.23 11.02 -7.31
C TYR A 248 20.50 10.65 -8.04
N LEU A 249 20.95 11.54 -8.95
CA LEU A 249 22.33 11.59 -9.35
C LEU A 249 23.18 12.06 -8.17
N GLY A 250 24.48 11.74 -8.15
CA GLY A 250 25.38 12.07 -7.05
C GLY A 250 25.51 13.57 -6.74
N ASP A 251 25.02 14.44 -7.63
CA ASP A 251 24.93 15.90 -7.48
C ASP A 251 23.60 16.38 -6.85
N GLY A 252 22.72 15.46 -6.44
CA GLY A 252 21.42 15.77 -5.85
C GLY A 252 20.30 16.01 -6.86
N SER A 253 20.56 15.94 -8.17
CA SER A 253 19.53 15.99 -9.20
C SER A 253 18.76 14.67 -9.27
N LEU A 254 17.50 14.73 -9.72
CA LEU A 254 16.70 13.52 -9.92
C LEU A 254 17.15 12.79 -11.19
N SER A 255 17.24 11.47 -11.08
CA SER A 255 17.48 10.61 -12.23
C SER A 255 16.32 10.68 -13.22
N ASN A 256 16.65 10.62 -14.51
CA ASN A 256 15.70 10.40 -15.60
C ASN A 256 15.64 8.93 -16.03
N GLU A 257 16.32 8.04 -15.31
CA GLU A 257 16.39 6.62 -15.65
C GLU A 257 15.20 5.88 -15.06
N SER A 258 14.71 4.88 -15.79
CA SER A 258 13.66 3.98 -15.34
C SER A 258 14.13 3.18 -14.13
N CYS A 259 13.30 3.09 -13.10
CA CYS A 259 13.61 2.43 -11.83
C CYS A 259 12.35 1.83 -11.22
N ASP A 260 11.94 0.68 -11.74
CA ASP A 260 10.72 0.01 -11.28
C ASP A 260 10.84 -0.35 -9.79
N ALA A 261 9.84 -0.04 -8.98
CA ALA A 261 9.74 -0.63 -7.65
C ALA A 261 9.17 -2.05 -7.76
N LEU A 262 8.10 -2.21 -8.51
CA LEU A 262 7.45 -3.49 -8.73
C LEU A 262 7.25 -3.75 -10.22
N ARG A 263 7.72 -4.91 -10.68
CA ARG A 263 7.35 -5.48 -11.97
C ARG A 263 6.53 -6.76 -11.78
N ASN A 264 5.38 -6.84 -12.44
CA ASN A 264 4.54 -8.04 -12.42
C ASN A 264 4.29 -8.60 -13.82
N ASP A 265 4.75 -9.83 -14.06
CA ASP A 265 4.51 -10.62 -15.27
C ASP A 265 3.57 -11.82 -15.02
N ALA A 266 3.09 -12.01 -13.79
CA ALA A 266 2.32 -13.18 -13.38
C ALA A 266 0.81 -13.01 -13.51
N GLU A 267 0.10 -14.13 -13.65
CA GLU A 267 -1.36 -14.18 -13.64
C GLU A 267 -1.94 -14.26 -12.24
N ASN A 268 -3.15 -13.67 -12.07
CA ASN A 268 -3.95 -13.77 -10.85
C ASN A 268 -3.22 -13.27 -9.60
N THR A 269 -2.61 -12.12 -9.69
CA THR A 269 -1.89 -11.50 -8.56
C THR A 269 -2.78 -10.52 -7.80
N LEU A 270 -2.53 -10.41 -6.50
CA LEU A 270 -3.29 -9.58 -5.59
C LEU A 270 -2.35 -8.75 -4.69
N TYR A 271 -2.60 -7.47 -4.64
CA TYR A 271 -1.90 -6.51 -3.79
C TYR A 271 -2.93 -5.80 -2.91
N VAL A 272 -2.79 -5.88 -1.59
CA VAL A 272 -3.72 -5.25 -0.64
C VAL A 272 -2.96 -4.43 0.37
N ASN A 273 -3.30 -3.15 0.50
CA ASN A 273 -2.62 -2.23 1.42
C ASN A 273 -1.10 -2.27 1.23
N VAL A 274 -0.65 -2.34 -0.03
CA VAL A 274 0.77 -2.31 -0.40
C VAL A 274 1.14 -0.90 -0.84
N ARG A 275 2.23 -0.38 -0.29
CA ARG A 275 2.82 0.88 -0.72
C ARG A 275 3.87 0.58 -1.79
N ILE A 276 3.69 1.10 -2.98
CA ILE A 276 4.60 0.93 -4.12
C ILE A 276 5.23 2.28 -4.41
N LEU A 277 6.50 2.43 -4.06
CA LEU A 277 7.18 3.70 -4.01
C LEU A 277 8.36 3.75 -4.97
N GLY A 278 8.41 4.77 -5.79
CA GLY A 278 9.51 4.99 -6.75
C GLY A 278 9.46 6.39 -7.34
N TYR A 279 10.06 6.54 -8.50
CA TYR A 279 10.02 7.77 -9.28
C TYR A 279 9.56 7.47 -10.72
N GLN A 280 10.46 7.47 -11.72
CA GLN A 280 10.10 7.08 -13.07
C GLN A 280 9.86 5.57 -13.13
N ASP A 281 8.78 5.15 -13.80
CA ASP A 281 8.43 3.72 -14.04
C ASP A 281 8.16 2.91 -12.75
N THR A 282 7.57 3.51 -11.73
CA THR A 282 7.43 2.88 -10.39
C THR A 282 6.76 1.51 -10.41
N LEU A 283 5.62 1.37 -11.09
CA LEU A 283 4.86 0.12 -11.21
C LEU A 283 4.80 -0.31 -12.69
N CYS A 284 5.49 -1.38 -13.01
CA CYS A 284 5.36 -2.10 -14.25
C CYS A 284 4.33 -3.23 -14.14
N ALA A 285 3.05 -2.93 -14.38
CA ALA A 285 2.01 -3.93 -14.50
C ALA A 285 2.08 -4.58 -15.90
N ASN A 286 3.08 -5.44 -16.16
CA ASN A 286 3.48 -5.81 -17.51
C ASN A 286 2.57 -6.82 -18.19
N ALA A 287 2.11 -7.85 -17.47
CA ALA A 287 1.29 -8.91 -18.02
C ALA A 287 0.37 -9.54 -16.97
N GLY A 288 -0.60 -10.31 -17.42
CA GLY A 288 -1.50 -11.08 -16.57
C GLY A 288 -2.65 -10.28 -15.97
N THR A 289 -3.40 -10.94 -15.10
CA THR A 289 -4.52 -10.34 -14.35
C THR A 289 -4.05 -9.94 -12.96
N GLN A 290 -4.19 -8.66 -12.64
CA GLN A 290 -3.64 -8.06 -11.43
C GLN A 290 -4.72 -7.23 -10.73
N TYR A 291 -4.83 -7.37 -9.41
CA TYR A 291 -5.76 -6.61 -8.59
C TYR A 291 -5.04 -5.88 -7.47
N TYR A 292 -5.23 -4.57 -7.43
CA TYR A 292 -4.67 -3.67 -6.42
C TYR A 292 -5.82 -3.11 -5.59
N TYR A 293 -5.79 -3.34 -4.28
CA TYR A 293 -6.82 -2.89 -3.36
C TYR A 293 -6.23 -2.10 -2.21
N LYS A 294 -6.72 -0.88 -1.99
CA LYS A 294 -6.21 0.06 -0.97
C LYS A 294 -4.70 0.30 -1.04
N CYS A 295 -4.11 0.17 -2.22
CA CYS A 295 -2.69 0.40 -2.41
C CYS A 295 -2.37 1.90 -2.48
N TYR A 296 -1.19 2.27 -1.98
CA TYR A 296 -0.61 3.59 -2.12
C TYR A 296 0.52 3.52 -3.15
N ILE A 297 0.34 4.13 -4.32
CA ILE A 297 1.29 4.06 -5.43
C ILE A 297 1.80 5.46 -5.72
N ALA A 298 3.13 5.67 -5.57
CA ALA A 298 3.73 6.98 -5.72
C ALA A 298 4.93 7.00 -6.65
N GLY A 299 4.87 7.88 -7.63
CA GLY A 299 5.95 8.06 -8.62
C GLY A 299 5.77 9.35 -9.41
N ASN A 300 6.48 9.49 -10.54
CA ASN A 300 6.38 10.70 -11.36
C ASN A 300 6.13 10.42 -12.85
N VAL A 301 7.12 10.01 -13.62
CA VAL A 301 6.98 9.79 -15.08
C VAL A 301 6.65 8.33 -15.32
N ASP A 302 5.59 8.06 -16.07
CA ASP A 302 5.13 6.71 -16.44
C ASP A 302 5.08 5.79 -15.21
N PHE A 303 4.66 6.35 -14.06
CA PHE A 303 4.81 5.64 -12.78
C PHE A 303 3.84 4.46 -12.62
N ILE A 304 2.87 4.31 -13.53
CA ILE A 304 2.09 3.08 -13.74
C ILE A 304 2.09 2.81 -15.23
N TYR A 305 2.65 1.70 -15.64
CA TYR A 305 2.72 1.31 -17.05
C TYR A 305 2.73 -0.21 -17.23
N GLY A 306 2.67 -0.69 -18.46
CA GLY A 306 2.73 -2.12 -18.80
C GLY A 306 2.34 -2.37 -20.26
N ASN A 307 2.54 -3.60 -20.75
CA ASN A 307 2.26 -3.93 -22.14
C ASN A 307 0.83 -4.41 -22.36
N GLU A 308 0.42 -5.50 -21.72
CA GLU A 308 -0.89 -6.14 -21.95
C GLU A 308 -1.53 -6.60 -20.61
N PRO A 309 -1.50 -5.80 -19.53
CA PRO A 309 -2.08 -6.20 -18.27
C PRO A 309 -3.61 -6.07 -18.28
N ARG A 310 -4.25 -6.88 -17.45
CA ARG A 310 -5.59 -6.61 -16.94
C ARG A 310 -5.46 -6.17 -15.49
N ALA A 311 -5.00 -4.95 -15.28
CA ALA A 311 -4.78 -4.38 -13.97
C ALA A 311 -6.03 -3.62 -13.52
N PHE A 312 -6.52 -3.95 -12.32
CA PHE A 312 -7.66 -3.31 -11.71
C PHE A 312 -7.27 -2.67 -10.38
N PHE A 313 -7.47 -1.36 -10.27
CA PHE A 313 -7.17 -0.56 -9.10
C PHE A 313 -8.48 -0.20 -8.39
N ASN A 314 -8.61 -0.61 -7.15
CA ASN A 314 -9.81 -0.37 -6.34
C ASN A 314 -9.42 0.30 -5.01
N ASP A 315 -10.02 1.46 -4.72
CA ASP A 315 -9.76 2.22 -3.50
C ASP A 315 -8.26 2.53 -3.29
N CYS A 316 -7.52 2.75 -4.41
CA CYS A 316 -6.09 3.02 -4.40
C CYS A 316 -5.81 4.52 -4.37
N LYS A 317 -4.76 4.92 -3.65
CA LYS A 317 -4.24 6.28 -3.66
C LYS A 317 -3.05 6.39 -4.63
N LEU A 318 -3.26 7.09 -5.75
CA LEU A 318 -2.23 7.35 -6.76
C LEU A 318 -1.62 8.73 -6.49
N VAL A 319 -0.32 8.78 -6.24
CA VAL A 319 0.35 10.01 -5.81
C VAL A 319 1.46 10.41 -6.77
N PHE A 320 1.34 11.61 -7.28
CA PHE A 320 2.36 12.20 -8.11
C PHE A 320 3.50 12.75 -7.27
N ARG A 321 4.73 12.29 -7.52
CA ARG A 321 5.94 12.84 -6.90
C ARG A 321 6.55 13.91 -7.79
N TYR A 322 6.93 15.05 -7.21
CA TYR A 322 7.62 16.10 -7.92
C TYR A 322 8.96 15.62 -8.48
N SER A 323 9.26 16.05 -9.70
CA SER A 323 10.58 15.85 -10.34
C SER A 323 11.13 17.20 -10.79
N ALA A 324 12.28 17.62 -10.23
CA ALA A 324 12.97 18.85 -10.69
C ALA A 324 13.50 18.72 -12.12
N ALA A 325 13.74 17.50 -12.61
CA ALA A 325 14.26 17.25 -13.94
C ALA A 325 13.20 17.33 -15.05
N LYS A 326 11.91 17.23 -14.70
CA LYS A 326 10.79 17.27 -15.66
C LYS A 326 9.64 18.10 -15.09
N ASN A 327 9.17 19.07 -15.86
CA ASN A 327 8.03 19.93 -15.50
C ASN A 327 6.66 19.24 -15.69
N SER A 328 6.64 17.96 -16.00
CA SER A 328 5.45 17.16 -16.24
C SER A 328 5.67 15.73 -15.77
N GLY A 329 4.60 15.06 -15.44
CA GLY A 329 4.58 13.65 -15.15
C GLY A 329 3.42 12.98 -15.87
N TYR A 330 3.50 11.67 -16.03
CA TYR A 330 2.51 10.85 -16.73
C TYR A 330 2.17 9.62 -15.89
N VAL A 331 0.93 9.20 -16.03
CA VAL A 331 0.43 7.92 -15.53
C VAL A 331 0.30 6.99 -16.72
#